data_973bc59ccb64d7526e20ab8bb655b7c5
#
_entry.id   973bc59ccb64d7526e20ab8bb655b7c5
#
_cell.length_a   1.000
_cell.length_b   1.000
_cell.length_c   1.000
_cell.angle_alpha   90.00
_cell.angle_beta   90.00
_cell.angle_gamma   90.00
#
_symmetry.space_group_name_H-M   'P 1'
#
loop_
_entity.id
_entity.type
_entity.pdbx_description
1 polymer ?
#
loop_
_entity_poly.entity_id
_entity_poly.type
_entity_poly.pdbx_seq_one_letter_code
_entity_poly.pdbx_strand_id
1 'polypeptide(L)'
;VLALPQRLRDPGDCVRAAHNVHETAKEESEAIAATLEQRELSAHADAWGTGTRGLRARGEPAALAELKRLHKSRRTRLVRDSVDRVLLDLLSAQRDVLRLQSDTHVELVNEEMRAELEGVSHRNRPVRTLRRIEALLGCREAMAANVAPLLALEQAFLRLARA
;
A
#
# COMPACT_ATOMS: atom_id res chain seq x y z
N VAL A 1 -2.92 -4.73 10.81
CA VAL A 1 -2.31 -5.28 9.59
C VAL A 1 -1.84 -6.72 9.83
N LEU A 2 -1.03 -7.02 10.84
CA LEU A 2 -0.38 -8.33 11.06
C LEU A 2 -1.35 -9.50 11.30
N ALA A 3 -2.54 -9.26 11.87
CA ALA A 3 -3.58 -10.27 12.04
C ALA A 3 -4.40 -10.55 10.75
N LEU A 4 -4.13 -9.83 9.66
CA LEU A 4 -4.89 -9.92 8.42
C LEU A 4 -4.97 -11.36 7.86
N PRO A 5 -3.86 -12.13 7.75
CA PRO A 5 -3.91 -13.48 7.19
C PRO A 5 -4.79 -14.46 7.97
N GLN A 6 -5.09 -14.18 9.23
CA GLN A 6 -5.94 -14.99 10.08
C GLN A 6 -7.44 -14.70 9.90
N ARG A 7 -7.76 -13.54 9.30
CA ARG A 7 -9.14 -13.07 9.07
C ARG A 7 -9.66 -13.42 7.68
N LEU A 8 -8.80 -13.86 6.77
CA LEU A 8 -9.16 -14.25 5.41
C LEU A 8 -9.71 -15.68 5.42
N ARG A 9 -11.01 -15.86 5.65
CA ARG A 9 -11.68 -17.16 5.78
C ARG A 9 -12.30 -17.62 4.47
N ASP A 10 -12.82 -16.68 3.70
CA ASP A 10 -13.50 -16.92 2.43
C ASP A 10 -13.07 -15.88 1.37
N PRO A 11 -13.41 -16.09 0.09
CA PRO A 11 -13.09 -15.13 -0.97
C PRO A 11 -13.67 -13.73 -0.74
N GLY A 12 -14.83 -13.62 -0.11
CA GLY A 12 -15.45 -12.34 0.22
C GLY A 12 -14.64 -11.57 1.25
N ASP A 13 -14.10 -12.25 2.27
CA ASP A 13 -13.17 -11.64 3.24
C ASP A 13 -11.92 -11.10 2.54
N CYS A 14 -11.38 -11.84 1.57
CA CYS A 14 -10.19 -11.45 0.83
C CYS A 14 -10.44 -10.16 0.02
N VAL A 15 -11.55 -10.10 -0.71
CA VAL A 15 -11.91 -8.91 -1.50
C VAL A 15 -12.18 -7.70 -0.60
N ARG A 16 -12.94 -7.88 0.49
CA ARG A 16 -13.18 -6.81 1.46
C ARG A 16 -11.88 -6.30 2.09
N ALA A 17 -10.99 -7.20 2.48
CA ALA A 17 -9.71 -6.81 3.07
C ALA A 17 -8.81 -6.07 2.07
N ALA A 18 -8.77 -6.50 0.81
CA ALA A 18 -8.03 -5.81 -0.25
C ALA A 18 -8.58 -4.41 -0.50
N HIS A 19 -9.91 -4.28 -0.56
CA HIS A 19 -10.58 -3.00 -0.71
C HIS A 19 -10.28 -2.06 0.46
N ASN A 20 -10.37 -2.54 1.70
CA ASN A 20 -10.09 -1.74 2.88
C ASN A 20 -8.63 -1.24 2.91
N VAL A 21 -7.66 -2.10 2.60
CA VAL A 21 -6.25 -1.69 2.52
C VAL A 21 -6.05 -0.64 1.44
N HIS A 22 -6.67 -0.83 0.27
CA HIS A 22 -6.56 0.10 -0.84
C HIS A 22 -7.21 1.46 -0.54
N GLU A 23 -8.42 1.49 0.04
CA GLU A 23 -9.08 2.76 0.39
C GLU A 23 -8.35 3.50 1.51
N THR A 24 -7.88 2.81 2.55
CA THR A 24 -7.04 3.43 3.58
C THR A 24 -5.78 4.06 2.97
N ALA A 25 -5.10 3.33 2.09
CA ALA A 25 -3.91 3.85 1.39
C ALA A 25 -4.23 5.07 0.52
N LYS A 26 -5.41 5.11 -0.08
CA LYS A 26 -5.88 6.24 -0.90
C LYS A 26 -6.20 7.46 -0.03
N GLU A 27 -6.93 7.28 1.08
CA GLU A 27 -7.24 8.35 2.04
C GLU A 27 -5.97 8.98 2.62
N GLU A 28 -5.00 8.16 3.05
CA GLU A 28 -3.69 8.64 3.53
C GLU A 28 -2.94 9.44 2.44
N SER A 29 -2.95 8.93 1.21
CA SER A 29 -2.28 9.56 0.08
C SER A 29 -2.92 10.89 -0.30
N GLU A 30 -4.24 10.99 -0.24
CA GLU A 30 -4.99 12.23 -0.48
C GLU A 30 -4.67 13.25 0.61
N ALA A 31 -4.63 12.86 1.87
CA ALA A 31 -4.27 13.73 2.99
C ALA A 31 -2.84 14.30 2.86
N ILE A 32 -1.88 13.45 2.48
CA ILE A 32 -0.48 13.86 2.27
C ILE A 32 -0.38 14.82 1.07
N ALA A 33 -1.07 14.52 -0.04
CA ALA A 33 -0.99 15.31 -1.27
C ALA A 33 -1.68 16.66 -1.15
N ALA A 34 -2.81 16.75 -0.45
CA ALA A 34 -3.69 17.92 -0.44
C ALA A 34 -2.97 19.22 -0.08
N THR A 35 -2.17 19.24 0.98
CA THR A 35 -1.47 20.42 1.44
C THR A 35 -0.45 20.95 0.40
N LEU A 36 0.29 20.02 -0.21
CA LEU A 36 1.28 20.37 -1.22
C LEU A 36 0.62 20.87 -2.51
N GLU A 37 -0.40 20.17 -2.97
CA GLU A 37 -1.14 20.51 -4.18
C GLU A 37 -1.82 21.87 -4.06
N GLN A 38 -2.37 22.20 -2.88
CA GLN A 38 -2.97 23.51 -2.64
C GLN A 38 -1.92 24.63 -2.70
N ARG A 39 -0.73 24.42 -2.13
CA ARG A 39 0.38 25.38 -2.21
C ARG A 39 0.84 25.59 -3.65
N GLU A 40 0.98 24.50 -4.42
CA GLU A 40 1.39 24.57 -5.82
C GLU A 40 0.34 25.27 -6.69
N LEU A 41 -0.96 25.03 -6.44
CA LEU A 41 -2.04 25.73 -7.15
C LEU A 41 -2.08 27.24 -6.80
N SER A 42 -1.86 27.59 -5.52
CA SER A 42 -1.77 28.99 -5.10
C SER A 42 -0.57 29.67 -5.76
N ALA A 43 0.60 29.08 -5.70
CA ALA A 43 1.80 29.62 -6.36
C ALA A 43 1.64 29.75 -7.88
N HIS A 44 0.94 28.78 -8.51
CA HIS A 44 0.61 28.89 -9.94
C HIS A 44 -0.33 30.08 -10.19
N ALA A 45 -1.38 30.25 -9.39
CA ALA A 45 -2.32 31.37 -9.52
C ALA A 45 -1.61 32.72 -9.36
N ASP A 46 -0.71 32.86 -8.37
CA ASP A 46 0.08 34.07 -8.13
C ASP A 46 1.03 34.37 -9.30
N ALA A 47 1.73 33.34 -9.80
CA ALA A 47 2.67 33.49 -10.91
C ALA A 47 2.00 33.93 -12.23
N TRP A 48 0.77 33.49 -12.46
CA TRP A 48 0.01 33.81 -13.69
C TRP A 48 -0.98 34.98 -13.53
N GLY A 49 -1.01 35.60 -12.34
CA GLY A 49 -1.86 36.80 -12.10
C GLY A 49 -3.36 36.53 -12.20
N THR A 50 -3.81 35.30 -11.96
CA THR A 50 -5.20 34.86 -12.11
C THR A 50 -6.17 35.51 -11.09
N GLY A 51 -5.67 36.38 -10.20
CA GLY A 51 -6.45 37.18 -9.24
C GLY A 51 -6.85 38.59 -9.72
N THR A 52 -6.29 39.12 -10.79
CA THR A 52 -6.52 40.45 -11.30
C THR A 52 -7.25 40.47 -12.67
N ARG A 53 -8.51 40.81 -12.63
CA ARG A 53 -9.39 41.16 -13.79
C ARG A 53 -9.06 40.52 -15.15
N GLY A 54 -9.55 39.32 -15.38
CA GLY A 54 -10.16 38.98 -16.67
C GLY A 54 -9.28 38.54 -17.83
N LEU A 55 -7.97 38.69 -17.81
CA LEU A 55 -7.08 38.31 -18.91
C LEU A 55 -6.21 37.11 -18.46
N ARG A 56 -6.60 35.91 -18.89
CA ARG A 56 -5.70 34.71 -18.75
C ARG A 56 -4.49 34.92 -19.66
N ALA A 57 -3.29 34.83 -19.09
CA ALA A 57 -2.07 34.90 -19.85
C ALA A 57 -2.01 33.72 -20.86
N ARG A 58 -1.55 34.00 -22.07
CA ARG A 58 -1.41 32.97 -23.12
C ARG A 58 -0.45 31.87 -22.63
N GLY A 59 -0.97 30.63 -22.46
CA GLY A 59 -0.22 29.50 -21.95
C GLY A 59 -0.58 29.03 -20.52
N GLU A 60 -1.27 29.89 -19.72
CA GLU A 60 -1.72 29.51 -18.36
C GLU A 60 -2.55 28.20 -18.33
N PRO A 61 -3.53 27.97 -19.24
CA PRO A 61 -4.32 26.75 -19.21
C PRO A 61 -3.48 25.48 -19.44
N ALA A 62 -2.46 25.56 -20.29
CA ALA A 62 -1.57 24.44 -20.56
C ALA A 62 -0.67 24.13 -19.35
N ALA A 63 -0.13 25.17 -18.70
CA ALA A 63 0.66 25.01 -17.48
C ALA A 63 -0.17 24.45 -16.32
N LEU A 64 -1.41 24.90 -16.15
CA LEU A 64 -2.33 24.35 -15.14
C LEU A 64 -2.69 22.89 -15.43
N ALA A 65 -2.91 22.53 -16.69
CA ALA A 65 -3.19 21.15 -17.09
C ALA A 65 -2.01 20.22 -16.77
N GLU A 66 -0.80 20.68 -17.06
CA GLU A 66 0.43 19.92 -16.74
C GLU A 66 0.61 19.77 -15.22
N LEU A 67 0.40 20.84 -14.44
CA LEU A 67 0.44 20.76 -12.98
C LEU A 67 -0.56 19.73 -12.44
N LYS A 68 -1.80 19.74 -12.92
CA LYS A 68 -2.82 18.75 -12.54
C LYS A 68 -2.43 17.33 -12.94
N ARG A 69 -1.75 17.15 -14.07
CA ARG A 69 -1.22 15.86 -14.51
C ARG A 69 -0.15 15.35 -13.55
N LEU A 70 0.76 16.21 -13.10
CA LEU A 70 1.77 15.92 -12.11
C LEU A 70 1.15 15.53 -10.75
N HIS A 71 0.11 16.27 -10.30
CA HIS A 71 -0.64 15.94 -9.10
C HIS A 71 -1.24 14.53 -9.18
N LYS A 72 -1.91 14.19 -10.28
CA LYS A 72 -2.49 12.86 -10.49
C LYS A 72 -1.41 11.76 -10.44
N SER A 73 -0.28 11.98 -11.10
CA SER A 73 0.85 11.03 -11.09
C SER A 73 1.41 10.85 -9.68
N ARG A 74 1.57 11.94 -8.92
CA ARG A 74 2.02 11.92 -7.52
C ARG A 74 1.08 11.11 -6.64
N ARG A 75 -0.24 11.36 -6.71
CA ARG A 75 -1.24 10.60 -5.93
C ARG A 75 -1.18 9.11 -6.23
N THR A 76 -1.10 8.73 -7.50
CA THR A 76 -0.96 7.33 -7.91
C THR A 76 0.28 6.67 -7.30
N ARG A 77 1.40 7.40 -7.26
CA ARG A 77 2.64 6.91 -6.62
C ARG A 77 2.47 6.75 -5.10
N LEU A 78 1.92 7.75 -4.43
CA LEU A 78 1.68 7.72 -2.98
C LEU A 78 0.79 6.54 -2.56
N VAL A 79 -0.27 6.24 -3.31
CA VAL A 79 -1.12 5.06 -3.05
C VAL A 79 -0.31 3.77 -3.16
N ARG A 80 0.53 3.63 -4.21
CA ARG A 80 1.40 2.46 -4.37
C ARG A 80 2.40 2.31 -3.24
N ASP A 81 3.02 3.41 -2.81
CA ASP A 81 3.99 3.44 -1.73
C ASP A 81 3.32 3.10 -0.38
N SER A 82 2.08 3.54 -0.14
CA SER A 82 1.31 3.18 1.06
C SER A 82 0.93 1.69 1.06
N VAL A 83 0.46 1.15 -0.05
CA VAL A 83 0.17 -0.28 -0.19
C VAL A 83 1.45 -1.12 -0.02
N ASP A 84 2.58 -0.69 -0.61
CA ASP A 84 3.86 -1.41 -0.49
C ASP A 84 4.34 -1.48 0.96
N ARG A 85 4.16 -0.41 1.75
CA ARG A 85 4.45 -0.43 3.21
C ARG A 85 3.64 -1.49 3.94
N VAL A 86 2.34 -1.58 3.67
CA VAL A 86 1.48 -2.62 4.27
C VAL A 86 1.97 -4.03 3.91
N LEU A 87 2.39 -4.25 2.65
CA LEU A 87 2.94 -5.53 2.22
C LEU A 87 4.27 -5.85 2.91
N LEU A 88 5.15 -4.85 3.12
CA LEU A 88 6.41 -5.01 3.85
C LEU A 88 6.17 -5.38 5.32
N ASP A 89 5.20 -4.75 5.98
CA ASP A 89 4.82 -5.09 7.36
C ASP A 89 4.33 -6.55 7.44
N LEU A 90 3.47 -6.96 6.50
CA LEU A 90 3.01 -8.35 6.43
C LEU A 90 4.15 -9.33 6.15
N LEU A 91 5.08 -8.98 5.27
CA LEU A 91 6.26 -9.79 4.97
C LEU A 91 7.18 -9.92 6.18
N SER A 92 7.42 -8.83 6.93
CA SER A 92 8.25 -8.86 8.13
C SER A 92 7.66 -9.80 9.18
N ALA A 93 6.34 -9.76 9.39
CA ALA A 93 5.65 -10.68 10.30
C ALA A 93 5.72 -12.14 9.84
N GLN A 94 5.50 -12.43 8.55
CA GLN A 94 5.63 -13.81 8.04
C GLN A 94 7.07 -14.32 8.13
N ARG A 95 8.08 -13.46 7.95
CA ARG A 95 9.48 -13.79 8.17
C ARG A 95 9.74 -14.18 9.63
N ASP A 96 9.21 -13.42 10.58
CA ASP A 96 9.38 -13.68 11.99
C ASP A 96 8.68 -15.01 12.40
N VAL A 97 7.48 -15.26 11.86
CA VAL A 97 6.80 -16.58 12.02
C VAL A 97 7.67 -17.72 11.51
N LEU A 98 8.29 -17.57 10.33
CA LEU A 98 9.16 -18.60 9.76
C LEU A 98 10.41 -18.84 10.62
N ARG A 99 10.99 -17.79 11.21
CA ARG A 99 12.10 -17.88 12.15
C ARG A 99 11.74 -18.69 13.40
N LEU A 100 10.58 -18.38 14.00
CA LEU A 100 10.06 -19.12 15.15
C LEU A 100 9.80 -20.60 14.81
N GLN A 101 9.34 -20.89 13.59
CA GLN A 101 9.14 -22.26 13.10
C GLN A 101 10.44 -23.02 12.85
N SER A 102 11.55 -22.32 12.63
CA SER A 102 12.86 -22.91 12.33
C SER A 102 13.76 -23.04 13.56
N ASP A 103 13.24 -22.69 14.76
CA ASP A 103 13.96 -22.75 16.05
C ASP A 103 15.33 -22.03 16.01
N THR A 104 15.40 -20.94 15.27
CA THR A 104 16.62 -20.13 15.16
C THR A 104 16.62 -19.04 16.23
N HIS A 105 17.67 -18.95 17.03
CA HIS A 105 17.88 -17.89 18.03
C HIS A 105 18.21 -16.53 17.40
N VAL A 106 17.41 -16.10 16.43
CA VAL A 106 17.59 -14.81 15.74
C VAL A 106 16.55 -13.83 16.25
N GLU A 107 16.98 -12.59 16.50
CA GLU A 107 16.09 -11.50 16.90
C GLU A 107 14.96 -11.32 15.89
N LEU A 108 13.73 -11.16 16.39
CA LEU A 108 12.56 -10.85 15.58
C LEU A 108 12.59 -9.37 15.20
N VAL A 109 12.00 -9.01 14.08
CA VAL A 109 11.79 -7.61 13.69
C VAL A 109 10.64 -7.02 14.49
N ASN A 110 9.60 -7.84 14.75
CA ASN A 110 8.40 -7.44 15.47
C ASN A 110 8.40 -8.08 16.87
N GLU A 111 9.42 -7.77 17.66
CA GLU A 111 9.63 -8.35 19.00
C GLU A 111 8.46 -8.05 19.93
N GLU A 112 7.84 -6.87 19.82
CA GLU A 112 6.67 -6.45 20.58
C GLU A 112 5.42 -7.33 20.34
N MET A 113 5.43 -8.10 19.25
CA MET A 113 4.35 -9.02 18.88
C MET A 113 4.74 -10.50 19.05
N ARG A 114 5.81 -10.79 19.76
CA ARG A 114 6.33 -12.15 19.93
C ARG A 114 5.24 -13.17 20.29
N ALA A 115 4.42 -12.89 21.28
CA ALA A 115 3.39 -13.82 21.76
C ALA A 115 2.36 -14.18 20.66
N GLU A 116 1.93 -13.20 19.87
CA GLU A 116 1.02 -13.43 18.75
C GLU A 116 1.70 -14.24 17.64
N LEU A 117 2.95 -13.90 17.32
CA LEU A 117 3.73 -14.60 16.28
C LEU A 117 4.04 -16.04 16.67
N GLU A 118 4.34 -16.32 17.93
CA GLU A 118 4.49 -17.67 18.48
C GLU A 118 3.17 -18.45 18.35
N GLY A 119 2.05 -17.84 18.72
CA GLY A 119 0.74 -18.44 18.52
C GLY A 119 0.43 -18.79 17.06
N VAL A 120 0.89 -17.96 16.10
CA VAL A 120 0.76 -18.22 14.66
C VAL A 120 1.73 -19.32 14.21
N SER A 121 2.97 -19.31 14.69
CA SER A 121 4.00 -20.30 14.33
C SER A 121 3.59 -21.72 14.70
N HIS A 122 3.01 -21.92 15.90
CA HIS A 122 2.53 -23.22 16.35
C HIS A 122 1.31 -23.75 15.57
N ARG A 123 0.46 -22.85 15.05
CA ARG A 123 -0.74 -23.24 14.30
C ARG A 123 -0.49 -23.48 12.81
N ASN A 124 0.65 -23.07 12.29
CA ASN A 124 0.95 -23.15 10.86
C ASN A 124 2.23 -23.97 10.61
N ARG A 125 2.25 -24.68 9.48
CA ARG A 125 3.47 -25.35 9.00
C ARG A 125 4.37 -24.37 8.25
N PRO A 126 5.71 -24.53 8.26
CA PRO A 126 6.63 -23.65 7.53
C PRO A 126 6.29 -23.47 6.03
N VAL A 127 5.87 -24.55 5.37
CA VAL A 127 5.42 -24.50 3.96
C VAL A 127 4.28 -23.53 3.75
N ARG A 128 3.35 -23.44 4.69
CA ARG A 128 2.24 -22.48 4.62
C ARG A 128 2.74 -21.05 4.75
N THR A 129 3.67 -20.80 5.66
CA THR A 129 4.29 -19.48 5.84
C THR A 129 5.08 -19.07 4.59
N LEU A 130 5.84 -19.97 3.98
CA LEU A 130 6.55 -19.70 2.71
C LEU A 130 5.58 -19.34 1.58
N ARG A 131 4.49 -20.08 1.39
CA ARG A 131 3.46 -19.73 0.37
C ARG A 131 2.85 -18.34 0.59
N ARG A 132 2.68 -17.94 1.85
CA ARG A 132 2.20 -16.60 2.19
C ARG A 132 3.22 -15.53 1.82
N ILE A 133 4.50 -15.77 2.10
CA ILE A 133 5.59 -14.88 1.68
C ILE A 133 5.61 -14.75 0.15
N GLU A 134 5.54 -15.86 -0.58
CA GLU A 134 5.48 -15.86 -2.05
C GLU A 134 4.27 -15.07 -2.59
N ALA A 135 3.09 -15.20 -1.97
CA ALA A 135 1.91 -14.45 -2.37
C ALA A 135 2.09 -12.93 -2.19
N LEU A 136 2.71 -12.50 -1.09
CA LEU A 136 2.99 -11.09 -0.80
C LEU A 136 4.07 -10.52 -1.75
N LEU A 137 5.14 -11.27 -2.00
CA LEU A 137 6.18 -10.89 -2.96
C LEU A 137 5.60 -10.77 -4.37
N GLY A 138 4.79 -11.73 -4.81
CA GLY A 138 4.11 -11.67 -6.10
C GLY A 138 3.16 -10.48 -6.25
N CYS A 139 2.54 -10.00 -5.16
CA CYS A 139 1.77 -8.75 -5.17
C CYS A 139 2.67 -7.53 -5.47
N ARG A 140 3.82 -7.44 -4.81
CA ARG A 140 4.78 -6.36 -5.03
C ARG A 140 5.34 -6.36 -6.46
N GLU A 141 5.67 -7.55 -6.99
CA GLU A 141 6.11 -7.73 -8.38
C GLU A 141 5.03 -7.29 -9.38
N ALA A 142 3.76 -7.68 -9.15
CA ALA A 142 2.65 -7.27 -9.98
C ALA A 142 2.47 -5.73 -9.99
N MET A 143 2.57 -5.09 -8.83
CA MET A 143 2.53 -3.62 -8.76
C MET A 143 3.72 -2.97 -9.46
N ALA A 144 4.92 -3.53 -9.36
CA ALA A 144 6.10 -3.06 -10.10
C ALA A 144 5.92 -3.19 -11.61
N ALA A 145 5.21 -4.23 -12.07
CA ALA A 145 4.78 -4.43 -13.45
C ALA A 145 3.55 -3.59 -13.87
N ASN A 146 3.18 -2.58 -13.08
CA ASN A 146 2.05 -1.66 -13.32
C ASN A 146 0.64 -2.28 -13.25
N VAL A 147 0.46 -3.43 -12.63
CA VAL A 147 -0.88 -3.92 -12.27
C VAL A 147 -1.52 -2.94 -11.26
N ALA A 148 -2.83 -2.74 -11.36
CA ALA A 148 -3.57 -1.90 -10.44
C ALA A 148 -3.45 -2.44 -8.99
N PRO A 149 -3.13 -1.60 -7.99
CA PRO A 149 -2.88 -2.04 -6.61
C PRO A 149 -4.02 -2.87 -6.03
N LEU A 150 -5.29 -2.47 -6.25
CA LEU A 150 -6.44 -3.22 -5.77
C LEU A 150 -6.47 -4.65 -6.32
N LEU A 151 -6.28 -4.82 -7.62
CA LEU A 151 -6.28 -6.14 -8.27
C LEU A 151 -5.12 -7.02 -7.78
N ALA A 152 -3.94 -6.42 -7.60
CA ALA A 152 -2.78 -7.12 -7.05
C ALA A 152 -3.03 -7.59 -5.61
N LEU A 153 -3.65 -6.75 -4.77
CA LEU A 153 -4.06 -7.09 -3.39
C LEU A 153 -5.11 -8.20 -3.35
N GLU A 154 -6.15 -8.13 -4.18
CA GLU A 154 -7.19 -9.16 -4.25
C GLU A 154 -6.58 -10.51 -4.59
N GLN A 155 -5.73 -10.57 -5.61
CA GLN A 155 -5.02 -11.79 -5.99
C GLN A 155 -4.14 -12.33 -4.85
N ALA A 156 -3.37 -11.45 -4.20
CA ALA A 156 -2.50 -11.85 -3.09
C ALA A 156 -3.29 -12.38 -1.90
N PHE A 157 -4.38 -11.72 -1.51
CA PHE A 157 -5.19 -12.13 -0.36
C PHE A 157 -5.95 -13.43 -0.62
N LEU A 158 -6.40 -13.67 -1.84
CA LEU A 158 -6.93 -14.98 -2.24
C LEU A 158 -5.89 -16.10 -2.15
N ARG A 159 -4.62 -15.82 -2.48
CA ARG A 159 -3.50 -16.76 -2.30
C ARG A 159 -3.17 -16.97 -0.83
N LEU A 160 -3.15 -15.89 -0.01
CA LEU A 160 -2.93 -15.96 1.44
C LEU A 160 -3.96 -16.85 2.15
N ALA A 161 -5.22 -16.78 1.76
CA ALA A 161 -6.29 -17.58 2.33
C ALA A 161 -6.16 -19.07 2.01
N ARG A 162 -5.62 -19.40 0.82
CA ARG A 162 -5.40 -20.79 0.36
C ARG A 162 -4.08 -21.39 0.84
N ALA A 163 -3.16 -20.56 1.28
CA ALA A 163 -1.88 -21.01 1.81
C ALA A 163 -2.08 -21.66 3.19
#